data_00bad5562ef715163988806bf49bfa19
#
_entry.id   00bad5562ef715163988806bf49bfa19
#
_cell.length_a   1.000
_cell.length_b   1.000
_cell.length_c   1.000
_cell.angle_alpha   90.00
_cell.angle_beta   90.00
_cell.angle_gamma   90.00
#
_symmetry.space_group_name_H-M   'P 1'
#
loop_
_entity.id
_entity.type
_entity.pdbx_description
1 polymer ?
#
loop_
_entity_poly.entity_id
_entity_poly.type
_entity_poly.pdbx_seq_one_letter_code
_entity_poly.pdbx_strand_id
1 'polypeptide(L)'
;MFKNKNINTILIISIFLFSIKWILSFYFYNESLSVKIIFDSGRDGETYFPLIKYLASFELNKSFDPYIENLKIVPLPFTGIFFHSIFLKIFGYSAIIILEFLAFFTFLIIFYKIFSYFFSSKESILLSLFLFTIPSIISILSIENLPYINLLEKNFYYTRIPRPMISSLYLFSFLYLLVSMEKGEIFTKKKFILLGIILGFSLSSFYYFFVI
;
A
#
# COMPACT_ATOMS: atom_id res chain seq x y z
N MET A 1 -14.18 -19.61 10.42
CA MET A 1 -15.05 -18.42 10.55
C MET A 1 -14.28 -17.37 11.37
N PHE A 2 -13.74 -16.33 10.75
CA PHE A 2 -12.98 -15.30 11.45
C PHE A 2 -13.92 -14.57 12.41
N LYS A 3 -13.62 -14.57 13.72
CA LYS A 3 -14.43 -13.84 14.69
C LYS A 3 -14.36 -12.34 14.35
N ASN A 4 -15.49 -11.70 14.06
CA ASN A 4 -15.60 -10.26 13.81
C ASN A 4 -14.84 -9.42 14.85
N LYS A 5 -14.70 -9.94 16.09
CA LYS A 5 -13.97 -9.29 17.17
C LYS A 5 -12.50 -8.99 16.84
N ASN A 6 -11.78 -9.90 16.16
CA ASN A 6 -10.36 -9.71 15.84
C ASN A 6 -10.17 -8.63 14.75
N ILE A 7 -11.04 -8.61 13.75
CA ILE A 7 -11.02 -7.57 12.72
C ILE A 7 -11.31 -6.20 13.33
N ASN A 8 -12.27 -6.12 14.25
CA ASN A 8 -12.56 -4.87 14.97
C ASN A 8 -11.36 -4.42 15.82
N THR A 9 -10.65 -5.35 16.46
CA THR A 9 -9.42 -5.03 17.19
C THR A 9 -8.35 -4.45 16.26
N ILE A 10 -8.13 -5.08 15.11
CA ILE A 10 -7.18 -4.58 14.10
C ILE A 10 -7.61 -3.20 13.60
N LEU A 11 -8.90 -2.98 13.36
CA LEU A 11 -9.41 -1.68 12.93
C LEU A 11 -9.13 -0.58 13.97
N ILE A 12 -9.43 -0.85 15.24
CA ILE A 12 -9.17 0.12 16.33
C ILE A 12 -7.67 0.44 16.43
N ILE A 13 -6.82 -0.58 16.36
CA ILE A 13 -5.36 -0.39 16.39
C ILE A 13 -4.90 0.41 15.17
N SER A 14 -5.44 0.11 13.99
CA SER A 14 -5.11 0.83 12.76
C SER A 14 -5.49 2.31 12.84
N ILE A 15 -6.69 2.62 13.34
CA ILE A 15 -7.15 3.99 13.55
C ILE A 15 -6.23 4.70 14.52
N PHE A 16 -5.90 4.07 15.65
CA PHE A 16 -5.06 4.67 16.67
C PHE A 16 -3.66 5.02 16.13
N LEU A 17 -2.97 4.05 15.52
CA LEU A 17 -1.62 4.24 14.98
C LEU A 17 -1.59 5.28 13.85
N PHE A 18 -2.58 5.22 12.96
CA PHE A 18 -2.72 6.16 11.86
C PHE A 18 -3.00 7.59 12.36
N SER A 19 -3.88 7.72 13.35
CA SER A 19 -4.20 9.02 13.96
C SER A 19 -2.99 9.66 14.62
N ILE A 20 -2.16 8.89 15.32
CA ILE A 20 -0.92 9.42 15.93
C ILE A 20 -0.01 10.01 14.86
N LYS A 21 0.23 9.30 13.76
CA LYS A 21 1.06 9.79 12.65
C LYS A 21 0.55 11.13 12.14
N TRP A 22 -0.73 11.24 11.85
CA TRP A 22 -1.32 12.44 11.25
C TRP A 22 -1.47 13.59 12.24
N ILE A 23 -1.82 13.32 13.51
CA ILE A 23 -1.86 14.34 14.57
C ILE A 23 -0.47 14.93 14.78
N LEU A 24 0.57 14.11 14.84
CA LEU A 24 1.94 14.58 14.97
C LEU A 24 2.37 15.41 13.74
N SER A 25 2.02 14.96 12.54
CA SER A 25 2.30 15.70 11.32
C SER A 25 1.62 17.06 11.31
N PHE A 26 0.36 17.14 11.70
CA PHE A 26 -0.37 18.40 11.86
C PHE A 26 0.26 19.33 12.89
N TYR A 27 0.65 18.78 14.04
CA TYR A 27 1.23 19.54 15.13
C TYR A 27 2.59 20.16 14.76
N PHE A 28 3.46 19.38 14.12
CA PHE A 28 4.81 19.84 13.79
C PHE A 28 4.87 20.75 12.56
N TYR A 29 3.97 20.58 11.61
CA TYR A 29 4.11 21.22 10.32
C TYR A 29 3.20 22.43 10.07
N ASN A 30 2.26 22.74 10.87
CA ASN A 30 1.39 23.93 10.93
C ASN A 30 1.03 24.65 9.59
N GLU A 31 1.36 24.05 8.46
CA GLU A 31 1.14 24.54 7.10
C GLU A 31 -0.02 23.79 6.41
N SER A 32 -0.50 24.34 5.31
CA SER A 32 -1.56 23.73 4.51
C SER A 32 -1.19 22.28 4.15
N LEU A 33 -1.90 21.35 4.74
CA LEU A 33 -1.64 19.92 4.73
C LEU A 33 -1.52 19.34 3.31
N SER A 34 -2.24 19.94 2.36
CA SER A 34 -2.33 19.48 0.99
C SER A 34 -0.99 19.50 0.24
N VAL A 35 -0.18 20.53 0.44
CA VAL A 35 1.08 20.68 -0.30
C VAL A 35 2.14 19.74 0.30
N LYS A 36 2.24 19.71 1.62
CA LYS A 36 3.29 18.96 2.30
C LYS A 36 3.10 17.44 2.20
N ILE A 37 1.86 16.95 2.27
CA ILE A 37 1.54 15.52 2.06
C ILE A 37 2.02 15.04 0.69
N ILE A 38 1.89 15.88 -0.33
CA ILE A 38 2.24 15.52 -1.71
C ILE A 38 3.76 15.54 -1.89
N PHE A 39 4.44 16.53 -1.30
CA PHE A 39 5.89 16.70 -1.46
C PHE A 39 6.72 15.86 -0.49
N ASP A 40 6.26 15.67 0.74
CA ASP A 40 6.96 14.82 1.73
C ASP A 40 6.70 13.31 1.53
N SER A 41 5.70 12.94 0.73
CA SER A 41 5.41 11.53 0.44
C SER A 41 6.47 10.84 -0.46
N GLY A 42 7.60 11.48 -0.67
CA GLY A 42 8.78 10.91 -1.30
C GLY A 42 9.03 11.39 -2.73
N ARG A 43 10.23 11.15 -3.20
CA ARG A 43 10.79 11.62 -4.48
C ARG A 43 9.96 11.33 -5.72
N ASP A 44 9.02 10.38 -5.65
CA ASP A 44 8.16 10.02 -6.79
C ASP A 44 6.85 10.82 -6.83
N GLY A 45 6.52 11.58 -5.79
CA GLY A 45 5.32 12.43 -5.77
C GLY A 45 5.32 13.46 -6.89
N GLU A 46 6.46 14.04 -7.18
CA GLU A 46 6.64 15.01 -8.26
C GLU A 46 6.36 14.39 -9.65
N THR A 47 6.74 13.14 -9.84
CA THR A 47 6.54 12.43 -11.12
C THR A 47 5.13 11.89 -11.28
N TYR A 48 4.58 11.27 -10.25
CA TYR A 48 3.31 10.54 -10.35
C TYR A 48 2.08 11.39 -10.05
N PHE A 49 2.21 12.42 -9.22
CA PHE A 49 1.07 13.24 -8.85
C PHE A 49 0.43 13.97 -10.05
N PRO A 50 1.20 14.56 -10.98
CA PRO A 50 0.63 15.10 -12.20
C PRO A 50 -0.14 14.07 -13.02
N LEU A 51 0.40 12.84 -13.15
CA LEU A 51 -0.28 11.74 -13.87
C LEU A 51 -1.60 11.35 -13.18
N ILE A 52 -1.61 11.26 -11.85
CA ILE A 52 -2.80 11.01 -11.05
C ILE A 52 -3.86 12.09 -11.32
N LYS A 53 -3.45 13.36 -11.32
CA LYS A 53 -4.33 14.49 -11.56
C LYS A 53 -4.93 14.49 -12.98
N TYR A 54 -4.12 14.23 -14.01
CA TYR A 54 -4.60 14.12 -15.38
C TYR A 54 -5.58 12.96 -15.56
N LEU A 55 -5.25 11.80 -15.01
CA LEU A 55 -6.16 10.66 -15.09
C LEU A 55 -7.45 10.90 -14.30
N ALA A 56 -7.42 11.65 -13.20
CA ALA A 56 -8.60 12.08 -12.47
C ALA A 56 -9.52 13.01 -13.29
N SER A 57 -8.96 13.80 -14.22
CA SER A 57 -9.72 14.59 -15.19
C SER A 57 -10.14 13.80 -16.44
N PHE A 58 -9.83 12.51 -16.53
CA PHE A 58 -10.01 11.67 -17.72
C PHE A 58 -9.20 12.09 -18.95
N GLU A 59 -8.13 12.84 -18.78
CA GLU A 59 -7.21 13.19 -19.84
C GLU A 59 -6.15 12.09 -20.00
N LEU A 60 -6.42 11.14 -20.91
CA LEU A 60 -5.52 10.00 -21.12
C LEU A 60 -4.32 10.32 -22.05
N ASN A 61 -4.31 11.48 -22.67
CA ASN A 61 -3.42 11.79 -23.80
C ASN A 61 -2.12 12.52 -23.42
N LYS A 62 -1.90 12.83 -22.14
CA LYS A 62 -0.69 13.55 -21.75
C LYS A 62 0.22 12.66 -20.92
N SER A 63 1.28 12.19 -21.56
CA SER A 63 2.46 11.74 -20.85
C SER A 63 3.12 12.95 -20.19
N PHE A 64 3.43 12.84 -18.91
CA PHE A 64 4.07 13.93 -18.15
C PHE A 64 5.58 13.76 -18.05
N ASP A 65 6.19 13.10 -19.00
CA ASP A 65 7.63 13.15 -19.15
C ASP A 65 7.97 14.40 -19.97
N PRO A 66 8.58 15.43 -19.40
CA PRO A 66 8.94 16.64 -20.12
C PRO A 66 9.95 16.39 -21.25
N TYR A 67 10.58 15.22 -21.27
CA TYR A 67 11.53 14.82 -22.31
C TYR A 67 10.89 13.99 -23.43
N ILE A 68 9.64 13.55 -23.28
CA ILE A 68 8.96 12.69 -24.24
C ILE A 68 7.58 13.27 -24.59
N GLU A 69 7.56 14.26 -25.45
CA GLU A 69 6.35 15.02 -25.84
C GLU A 69 5.23 14.16 -26.45
N ASN A 70 5.49 12.94 -26.90
CA ASN A 70 4.58 12.12 -27.70
C ASN A 70 4.18 10.77 -27.07
N LEU A 71 4.49 10.51 -25.81
CA LEU A 71 4.06 9.27 -25.16
C LEU A 71 2.54 9.30 -24.90
N LYS A 72 1.82 8.54 -25.68
CA LYS A 72 0.36 8.35 -25.57
C LYS A 72 -0.04 7.29 -24.51
N ILE A 73 0.93 6.69 -23.81
CA ILE A 73 0.70 5.57 -22.90
C ILE A 73 1.02 6.02 -21.49
N VAL A 74 0.08 5.81 -20.57
CA VAL A 74 0.31 6.02 -19.14
C VAL A 74 1.39 5.03 -18.69
N PRO A 75 2.53 5.51 -18.14
CA PRO A 75 3.61 4.63 -17.74
C PRO A 75 3.20 3.78 -16.53
N LEU A 76 3.90 2.66 -16.34
CA LEU A 76 3.81 1.87 -15.12
C LEU A 76 4.23 2.74 -13.92
N PRO A 77 3.53 2.68 -12.79
CA PRO A 77 2.55 1.67 -12.36
C PRO A 77 1.09 2.10 -12.60
N PHE A 78 0.49 1.70 -13.71
CA PHE A 78 -0.85 2.14 -14.10
C PHE A 78 -1.92 1.92 -13.02
N THR A 79 -1.97 0.72 -12.42
CA THR A 79 -3.02 0.40 -11.44
C THR A 79 -2.94 1.27 -10.20
N GLY A 80 -1.72 1.54 -9.71
CA GLY A 80 -1.52 2.44 -8.56
C GLY A 80 -1.99 3.87 -8.88
N ILE A 81 -1.59 4.40 -10.03
CA ILE A 81 -2.01 5.73 -10.51
C ILE A 81 -3.54 5.79 -10.67
N PHE A 82 -4.14 4.75 -11.26
CA PHE A 82 -5.58 4.67 -11.49
C PHE A 82 -6.39 4.72 -10.19
N PHE A 83 -6.00 3.94 -9.18
CA PHE A 83 -6.67 3.98 -7.87
C PHE A 83 -6.57 5.36 -7.21
N HIS A 84 -5.37 5.95 -7.20
CA HIS A 84 -5.19 7.29 -6.68
C HIS A 84 -6.02 8.32 -7.42
N SER A 85 -6.16 8.19 -8.74
CA SER A 85 -6.94 9.11 -9.58
C SER A 85 -8.43 9.04 -9.28
N ILE A 86 -8.99 7.84 -9.12
CA ILE A 86 -10.40 7.65 -8.74
C ILE A 86 -10.65 8.30 -7.37
N PHE A 87 -9.80 8.00 -6.40
CA PHE A 87 -9.96 8.55 -5.06
C PHE A 87 -9.77 10.07 -5.03
N LEU A 88 -8.79 10.60 -5.77
CA LEU A 88 -8.59 12.04 -5.90
C LEU A 88 -9.82 12.73 -6.48
N LYS A 89 -10.46 12.11 -7.49
CA LYS A 89 -11.67 12.65 -8.09
C LYS A 89 -12.85 12.71 -7.13
N ILE A 90 -12.98 11.72 -6.25
CA ILE A 90 -14.11 11.62 -5.31
C ILE A 90 -13.87 12.48 -4.05
N PHE A 91 -12.69 12.42 -3.49
CA PHE A 91 -12.36 12.95 -2.17
C PHE A 91 -11.40 14.16 -2.19
N GLY A 92 -10.96 14.59 -3.39
CA GLY A 92 -9.96 15.64 -3.50
C GLY A 92 -8.63 15.21 -2.86
N TYR A 93 -7.87 16.15 -2.31
CA TYR A 93 -6.56 15.87 -1.72
C TYR A 93 -6.60 14.96 -0.49
N SER A 94 -7.74 14.89 0.21
CA SER A 94 -7.93 13.94 1.32
C SER A 94 -7.86 12.47 0.87
N ALA A 95 -7.98 12.23 -0.43
CA ALA A 95 -7.85 10.90 -1.02
C ALA A 95 -6.55 10.19 -0.64
N ILE A 96 -5.45 10.92 -0.53
CA ILE A 96 -4.14 10.38 -0.21
C ILE A 96 -4.15 9.79 1.20
N ILE A 97 -4.69 10.54 2.16
CA ILE A 97 -4.81 10.10 3.56
C ILE A 97 -5.73 8.88 3.66
N ILE A 98 -6.87 8.92 2.95
CA ILE A 98 -7.84 7.82 2.95
C ILE A 98 -7.22 6.55 2.36
N LEU A 99 -6.53 6.65 1.23
CA LEU A 99 -5.87 5.50 0.60
C LEU A 99 -4.74 4.94 1.46
N GLU A 100 -3.96 5.79 2.09
CA GLU A 100 -2.91 5.37 3.01
C GLU A 100 -3.51 4.57 4.17
N PHE A 101 -4.58 5.08 4.78
CA PHE A 101 -5.29 4.36 5.85
C PHE A 101 -5.83 3.01 5.38
N LEU A 102 -6.51 2.98 4.23
CA LEU A 102 -7.08 1.76 3.67
C LEU A 102 -5.99 0.73 3.34
N ALA A 103 -4.88 1.17 2.77
CA ALA A 103 -3.74 0.31 2.49
C ALA A 103 -3.16 -0.27 3.78
N PHE A 104 -2.86 0.57 4.76
CA PHE A 104 -2.33 0.16 6.05
C PHE A 104 -3.24 -0.87 6.75
N PHE A 105 -4.53 -0.56 6.84
CA PHE A 105 -5.52 -1.48 7.43
C PHE A 105 -5.60 -2.81 6.67
N THR A 106 -5.59 -2.76 5.34
CA THR A 106 -5.62 -3.96 4.50
C THR A 106 -4.37 -4.82 4.68
N PHE A 107 -3.19 -4.20 4.78
CA PHE A 107 -1.95 -4.91 5.09
C PHE A 107 -2.04 -5.65 6.41
N LEU A 108 -2.47 -4.98 7.47
CA LEU A 108 -2.60 -5.62 8.78
C LEU A 108 -3.57 -6.80 8.75
N ILE A 109 -4.67 -6.70 8.00
CA ILE A 109 -5.61 -7.83 7.82
C ILE A 109 -4.95 -8.98 7.06
N ILE A 110 -4.22 -8.70 5.98
CA ILE A 110 -3.57 -9.73 5.18
C ILE A 110 -2.55 -10.48 6.04
N PHE A 111 -1.66 -9.78 6.73
CA PHE A 111 -0.66 -10.38 7.60
C PHE A 111 -1.30 -11.15 8.75
N TYR A 112 -2.31 -10.58 9.41
CA TYR A 112 -3.07 -11.30 10.42
C TYR A 112 -3.64 -12.61 9.89
N LYS A 113 -4.20 -12.62 8.68
CA LYS A 113 -4.74 -13.82 8.07
C LYS A 113 -3.64 -14.84 7.75
N ILE A 114 -2.50 -14.40 7.21
CA ILE A 114 -1.36 -15.29 6.96
C ILE A 114 -0.87 -15.92 8.27
N PHE A 115 -0.61 -15.10 9.29
CA PHE A 115 -0.12 -15.60 10.57
C PHE A 115 -1.14 -16.48 11.31
N SER A 116 -2.43 -16.23 11.14
CA SER A 116 -3.48 -17.03 11.78
C SER A 116 -3.56 -18.49 11.33
N TYR A 117 -2.86 -18.87 10.26
CA TYR A 117 -2.68 -20.27 9.88
C TYR A 117 -1.63 -20.99 10.72
N PHE A 118 -0.77 -20.28 11.41
CA PHE A 118 0.39 -20.83 12.13
C PHE A 118 0.36 -20.52 13.62
N PHE A 119 -0.30 -19.44 14.03
CA PHE A 119 -0.26 -18.89 15.38
C PHE A 119 -1.66 -18.64 15.93
N SER A 120 -1.76 -18.45 17.26
CA SER A 120 -3.01 -18.02 17.89
C SER A 120 -3.43 -16.62 17.43
N SER A 121 -4.72 -16.30 17.60
CA SER A 121 -5.24 -14.99 17.16
C SER A 121 -4.53 -13.79 17.78
N LYS A 122 -4.09 -13.89 19.04
CA LYS A 122 -3.37 -12.80 19.72
C LYS A 122 -1.96 -12.65 19.18
N GLU A 123 -1.24 -13.74 19.02
CA GLU A 123 0.10 -13.76 18.44
C GLU A 123 0.08 -13.25 16.99
N SER A 124 -0.92 -13.66 16.21
CA SER A 124 -1.07 -13.21 14.83
C SER A 124 -1.27 -11.69 14.72
N ILE A 125 -2.03 -11.07 15.62
CA ILE A 125 -2.18 -9.61 15.68
C ILE A 125 -0.84 -8.97 16.05
N LEU A 126 -0.16 -9.46 17.10
CA LEU A 126 1.13 -8.94 17.52
C LEU A 126 2.19 -9.04 16.43
N LEU A 127 2.30 -10.20 15.77
CA LEU A 127 3.24 -10.40 14.67
C LEU A 127 2.95 -9.49 13.48
N SER A 128 1.67 -9.25 13.15
CA SER A 128 1.29 -8.33 12.08
C SER A 128 1.72 -6.90 12.38
N LEU A 129 1.52 -6.46 13.63
CA LEU A 129 1.96 -5.14 14.08
C LEU A 129 3.49 -5.04 14.12
N PHE A 130 4.15 -6.06 14.65
CA PHE A 130 5.61 -6.11 14.74
C PHE A 130 6.24 -6.01 13.36
N LEU A 131 5.74 -6.75 12.37
CA LEU A 131 6.23 -6.69 11.00
C LEU A 131 6.15 -5.28 10.42
N PHE A 132 5.10 -4.52 10.75
CA PHE A 132 4.94 -3.14 10.30
C PHE A 132 5.85 -2.15 11.04
N THR A 133 6.21 -2.43 12.29
CA THR A 133 7.02 -1.54 13.13
C THR A 133 8.51 -1.80 13.02
N ILE A 134 8.91 -2.98 12.50
CA ILE A 134 10.34 -3.36 12.35
C ILE A 134 11.16 -2.26 11.65
N PRO A 135 10.77 -1.74 10.47
CA PRO A 135 11.59 -0.73 9.79
C PRO A 135 11.80 0.52 10.63
N SER A 136 10.74 0.99 11.31
CA SER A 136 10.82 2.15 12.18
C SER A 136 11.71 1.90 13.41
N ILE A 137 11.62 0.72 14.02
CA ILE A 137 12.46 0.34 15.15
C ILE A 137 13.93 0.32 14.76
N ILE A 138 14.25 -0.24 13.58
CA ILE A 138 15.60 -0.33 13.08
C ILE A 138 16.18 1.05 12.77
N SER A 139 15.37 1.92 12.16
CA SER A 139 15.74 3.31 11.92
C SER A 139 16.06 4.05 13.23
N ILE A 140 15.23 3.87 14.26
CA ILE A 140 15.45 4.49 15.59
C ILE A 140 16.71 3.95 16.25
N LEU A 141 17.00 2.66 16.10
CA LEU A 141 18.19 2.03 16.69
C LEU A 141 19.47 2.30 15.91
N SER A 142 19.40 3.10 14.82
CA SER A 142 20.54 3.43 13.94
C SER A 142 21.31 2.19 13.47
N ILE A 143 20.63 1.06 13.30
CA ILE A 143 21.22 -0.17 12.77
C ILE A 143 21.33 -0.05 11.25
N GLU A 144 22.02 0.97 10.78
CA GLU A 144 22.13 1.34 9.35
C GLU A 144 22.83 0.28 8.50
N ASN A 145 23.52 -0.65 9.12
CA ASN A 145 24.39 -1.61 8.44
C ASN A 145 23.73 -2.95 8.04
N LEU A 146 22.41 -3.07 8.17
CA LEU A 146 21.72 -4.26 7.68
C LEU A 146 21.20 -4.03 6.26
N PRO A 147 21.94 -4.44 5.21
CA PRO A 147 21.66 -4.08 3.82
C PRO A 147 20.27 -4.52 3.33
N TYR A 148 19.75 -5.61 3.90
CA TYR A 148 18.43 -6.14 3.53
C TYR A 148 17.26 -5.37 4.14
N ILE A 149 17.46 -4.66 5.24
CA ILE A 149 16.38 -3.95 5.94
C ILE A 149 16.06 -2.64 5.26
N ASN A 150 17.06 -1.90 4.81
CA ASN A 150 16.86 -0.72 3.97
C ASN A 150 16.13 -1.07 2.66
N LEU A 151 16.38 -2.27 2.13
CA LEU A 151 15.68 -2.77 0.95
C LEU A 151 14.22 -3.08 1.25
N LEU A 152 13.92 -3.71 2.38
CA LEU A 152 12.55 -4.00 2.81
C LEU A 152 11.78 -2.72 3.11
N GLU A 153 12.36 -1.77 3.84
CA GLU A 153 11.73 -0.49 4.14
C GLU A 153 11.35 0.25 2.85
N LYS A 154 12.31 0.43 1.95
CA LYS A 154 12.09 1.17 0.71
C LYS A 154 11.13 0.50 -0.26
N ASN A 155 11.06 -0.82 -0.27
CA ASN A 155 10.31 -1.54 -1.29
C ASN A 155 8.94 -2.03 -0.82
N PHE A 156 8.73 -2.27 0.49
CA PHE A 156 7.50 -2.90 0.97
C PHE A 156 6.67 -2.04 1.91
N TYR A 157 7.31 -1.17 2.72
CA TYR A 157 6.62 -0.47 3.80
C TYR A 157 6.53 1.04 3.60
N TYR A 158 7.19 1.56 2.59
CA TYR A 158 7.17 3.00 2.36
C TYR A 158 5.83 3.42 1.79
N THR A 159 5.15 4.35 2.46
CA THR A 159 3.83 4.89 2.06
C THR A 159 3.94 5.91 0.92
N ARG A 160 4.88 5.71 0.04
CA ARG A 160 5.16 6.53 -1.11
C ARG A 160 4.10 6.32 -2.21
N ILE A 161 3.63 7.38 -2.82
CA ILE A 161 2.67 7.35 -3.93
C ILE A 161 3.40 7.06 -5.25
N PRO A 162 2.87 6.18 -6.07
CA PRO A 162 1.84 5.15 -5.87
C PRO A 162 2.45 3.82 -5.44
N ARG A 163 3.76 3.72 -5.34
CA ARG A 163 4.55 2.54 -4.99
C ARG A 163 5.43 2.80 -3.77
N PRO A 164 5.68 1.78 -2.95
CA PRO A 164 5.25 0.38 -3.04
C PRO A 164 3.87 0.12 -2.47
N MET A 165 3.18 1.12 -1.89
CA MET A 165 1.96 0.94 -1.10
C MET A 165 0.91 0.06 -1.80
N ILE A 166 0.38 0.47 -2.96
CA ILE A 166 -0.67 -0.28 -3.65
C ILE A 166 -0.12 -1.56 -4.30
N SER A 167 1.09 -1.52 -4.87
CA SER A 167 1.69 -2.69 -5.53
C SER A 167 1.96 -3.83 -4.55
N SER A 168 2.41 -3.51 -3.34
CA SER A 168 2.68 -4.50 -2.32
C SER A 168 1.40 -5.19 -1.81
N LEU A 169 0.25 -4.51 -1.82
CA LEU A 169 -1.03 -5.13 -1.48
C LEU A 169 -1.36 -6.32 -2.40
N TYR A 170 -1.07 -6.22 -3.69
CA TYR A 170 -1.29 -7.33 -4.63
C TYR A 170 -0.38 -8.50 -4.32
N LEU A 171 0.91 -8.24 -4.09
CA LEU A 171 1.87 -9.29 -3.74
C LEU A 171 1.46 -10.04 -2.47
N PHE A 172 1.18 -9.32 -1.39
CA PHE A 172 0.80 -9.97 -0.13
C PHE A 172 -0.58 -10.63 -0.17
N SER A 173 -1.52 -10.10 -0.96
CA SER A 173 -2.80 -10.76 -1.22
C SER A 173 -2.61 -12.06 -2.00
N PHE A 174 -1.71 -12.08 -2.96
CA PHE A 174 -1.33 -13.30 -3.69
C PHE A 174 -0.71 -14.34 -2.75
N LEU A 175 0.26 -13.93 -1.92
CA LEU A 175 0.88 -14.82 -0.92
C LEU A 175 -0.16 -15.38 0.07
N TYR A 176 -1.10 -14.55 0.52
CA TYR A 176 -2.20 -15.03 1.36
C TYR A 176 -3.02 -16.13 0.68
N LEU A 177 -3.36 -15.95 -0.61
CA LEU A 177 -4.10 -16.96 -1.35
C LEU A 177 -3.30 -18.27 -1.51
N LEU A 178 -1.99 -18.17 -1.79
CA LEU A 178 -1.12 -19.34 -1.87
C LEU A 178 -1.07 -20.10 -0.54
N VAL A 179 -0.84 -19.39 0.57
CA VAL A 179 -0.83 -20.01 1.92
C VAL A 179 -2.17 -20.65 2.23
N SER A 180 -3.29 -20.02 1.86
CA SER A 180 -4.63 -20.60 2.08
C SER A 180 -4.85 -21.89 1.28
N MET A 181 -4.29 -21.99 0.07
CA MET A 181 -4.32 -23.20 -0.73
C MET A 181 -3.49 -24.31 -0.09
N GLU A 182 -2.27 -24.00 0.30
CA GLU A 182 -1.36 -24.96 0.93
C GLU A 182 -1.94 -25.54 2.23
N LYS A 183 -2.68 -24.71 2.99
CA LYS A 183 -3.37 -25.16 4.22
C LYS A 183 -4.68 -25.91 3.96
N GLY A 184 -4.96 -26.28 2.73
CA GLY A 184 -6.10 -27.14 2.36
C GLY A 184 -7.45 -26.45 2.34
N GLU A 185 -7.50 -25.10 2.29
CA GLU A 185 -8.77 -24.43 2.08
C GLU A 185 -9.32 -24.71 0.68
N ILE A 186 -10.63 -24.99 0.61
CA ILE A 186 -11.32 -25.24 -0.67
C ILE A 186 -11.18 -24.01 -1.56
N PHE A 187 -10.60 -24.20 -2.73
CA PHE A 187 -10.41 -23.14 -3.72
C PHE A 187 -11.67 -23.02 -4.58
N THR A 188 -12.52 -22.08 -4.19
CA THR A 188 -13.77 -21.80 -4.91
C THR A 188 -13.50 -21.03 -6.21
N LYS A 189 -14.45 -21.08 -7.17
CA LYS A 189 -14.38 -20.26 -8.40
C LYS A 189 -14.12 -18.79 -8.10
N LYS A 190 -14.69 -18.24 -7.01
CA LYS A 190 -14.45 -16.83 -6.57
C LYS A 190 -13.00 -16.58 -6.22
N LYS A 191 -12.32 -17.52 -5.53
CA LYS A 191 -10.89 -17.39 -5.19
C LYS A 191 -10.01 -17.47 -6.45
N PHE A 192 -10.34 -18.30 -7.43
CA PHE A 192 -9.64 -18.34 -8.72
C PHE A 192 -9.78 -17.04 -9.50
N ILE A 193 -10.99 -16.47 -9.58
CA ILE A 193 -11.22 -15.17 -10.23
C ILE A 193 -10.42 -14.08 -9.50
N LEU A 194 -10.46 -14.06 -8.16
CA LEU A 194 -9.70 -13.09 -7.36
C LEU A 194 -8.19 -13.22 -7.61
N LEU A 195 -7.67 -14.45 -7.68
CA LEU A 195 -6.27 -14.70 -8.01
C LEU A 195 -5.89 -14.12 -9.38
N GLY A 196 -6.72 -14.36 -10.41
CA GLY A 196 -6.52 -13.79 -11.75
C GLY A 196 -6.53 -12.26 -11.75
N ILE A 197 -7.44 -11.64 -11.01
CA ILE A 197 -7.52 -10.18 -10.85
C ILE A 197 -6.25 -9.64 -10.17
N ILE A 198 -5.81 -10.27 -9.08
CA ILE A 198 -4.60 -9.87 -8.35
C ILE A 198 -3.37 -9.97 -9.25
N LEU A 199 -3.22 -11.06 -10.01
CA LEU A 199 -2.10 -11.23 -10.94
C LEU A 199 -2.13 -10.18 -12.06
N GLY A 200 -3.29 -9.92 -12.66
CA GLY A 200 -3.44 -8.91 -13.70
C GLY A 200 -3.09 -7.50 -13.19
N PHE A 201 -3.54 -7.16 -11.98
CA PHE A 201 -3.20 -5.88 -11.35
C PHE A 201 -1.75 -5.79 -10.91
N SER A 202 -1.14 -6.89 -10.47
CA SER A 202 0.29 -6.94 -10.16
C SER A 202 1.13 -6.62 -11.39
N LEU A 203 0.81 -7.21 -12.54
CA LEU A 203 1.52 -6.97 -13.80
C LEU A 203 1.48 -5.48 -14.19
N SER A 204 0.31 -4.84 -14.11
CA SER A 204 0.13 -3.43 -14.46
C SER A 204 0.60 -2.45 -13.39
N SER A 205 0.83 -2.92 -12.16
CA SER A 205 1.28 -2.11 -11.03
C SER A 205 2.79 -2.12 -10.88
N PHE A 206 3.41 -3.30 -10.85
CA PHE A 206 4.84 -3.45 -10.67
C PHE A 206 5.31 -4.78 -11.26
N TYR A 207 5.70 -4.77 -12.51
CA TYR A 207 6.01 -5.99 -13.27
C TYR A 207 7.07 -6.88 -12.61
N TYR A 208 8.00 -6.33 -11.82
CA TYR A 208 8.99 -7.11 -11.08
C TYR A 208 8.36 -8.12 -10.11
N PHE A 209 7.21 -7.79 -9.50
CA PHE A 209 6.50 -8.73 -8.63
C PHE A 209 5.79 -9.85 -9.41
N PHE A 210 5.64 -9.66 -10.71
CA PHE A 210 5.03 -10.68 -11.56
C PHE A 210 6.07 -11.69 -12.08
N VAL A 211 7.33 -11.27 -12.19
CA VAL A 211 8.43 -12.08 -12.75
C VAL A 211 9.13 -12.94 -11.69
N ILE A 212 8.97 -12.61 -10.40
CA ILE A 212 9.50 -13.39 -9.27
C ILE A 212 8.56 -14.55 -8.96
#